data_c473de72939553fc7b10849621b35aec
#
_entry.id   c473de72939553fc7b10849621b35aec
#
_cell.length_a   1.000
_cell.length_b   1.000
_cell.length_c   1.000
_cell.angle_alpha   90.00
_cell.angle_beta   90.00
_cell.angle_gamma   90.00
#
_symmetry.space_group_name_H-M   'P 1'
#
loop_
_entity.id
_entity.type
_entity.pdbx_description
1 polymer ?
#
loop_
_entity_poly.entity_id
_entity_poly.type
_entity_poly.pdbx_seq_one_letter_code
_entity_poly.pdbx_strand_id
1 'polypeptide(L)'
;MRYSKPRSEKEATDILFAEEGMTKILAGGTDILVQMKSGMIKPDLILDIKGIPGIKDITEVNGGYEIGAAVSGSEFNNHSGLKLFAPGIAEAFDLIGSAQIQGRCTIVGNLCNASPAADTVPALLTSNCVAKIVGPSGTRKCAINKILVGPGETSLEKGEFITSIFIPPRDGFSADAYLRFTPRSEMDIAVVAASVFLTLDNSGICTNARVSLGAVAPTAININGVAKLLVGSKLEKDVLSKLSQICSDSCDPIDDKRGTKMFRSHVAGVLAKRAAVVAYKRAGEKSE
;
A
#
# COMPACT_ATOMS: atom_id res chain seq x y z
N MET A 1 -6.66 -27.77 12.25
CA MET A 1 -7.01 -26.35 11.96
C MET A 1 -8.35 -26.01 12.59
N ARG A 2 -8.39 -24.97 13.42
CA ARG A 2 -9.61 -24.39 14.02
C ARG A 2 -9.98 -23.11 13.25
N TYR A 3 -11.25 -22.73 13.33
CA TYR A 3 -11.75 -21.47 12.78
C TYR A 3 -12.48 -20.70 13.87
N SER A 4 -12.19 -19.41 14.02
CA SER A 4 -12.85 -18.51 14.94
C SER A 4 -13.27 -17.22 14.24
N LYS A 5 -14.43 -16.68 14.63
CA LYS A 5 -14.99 -15.44 14.09
C LYS A 5 -15.39 -14.51 15.25
N PRO A 6 -14.43 -13.76 15.80
CA PRO A 6 -14.68 -12.84 16.91
C PRO A 6 -15.70 -11.76 16.56
N ARG A 7 -16.39 -11.26 17.59
CA ARG A 7 -17.40 -10.21 17.50
C ARG A 7 -16.91 -8.85 18.02
N SER A 8 -15.67 -8.80 18.52
CA SER A 8 -15.04 -7.56 18.99
C SER A 8 -13.53 -7.59 18.80
N GLU A 9 -12.90 -6.40 18.79
CA GLU A 9 -11.45 -6.26 18.75
C GLU A 9 -10.80 -6.96 19.96
N LYS A 10 -11.40 -6.81 21.16
CA LYS A 10 -10.90 -7.46 22.38
C LYS A 10 -10.92 -8.99 22.27
N GLU A 11 -12.02 -9.58 21.85
CA GLU A 11 -12.12 -11.02 21.65
C GLU A 11 -11.08 -11.52 20.64
N ALA A 12 -10.86 -10.78 19.55
CA ALA A 12 -9.85 -11.11 18.56
C ALA A 12 -8.44 -11.10 19.14
N THR A 13 -8.08 -10.06 19.89
CA THR A 13 -6.77 -9.96 20.55
C THR A 13 -6.55 -11.02 21.62
N ASP A 14 -7.57 -11.33 22.43
CA ASP A 14 -7.51 -12.36 23.45
C ASP A 14 -7.25 -13.75 22.81
N ILE A 15 -7.94 -14.07 21.71
CA ILE A 15 -7.74 -15.32 20.96
C ILE A 15 -6.33 -15.37 20.34
N LEU A 16 -5.89 -14.29 19.68
CA LEU A 16 -4.57 -14.21 19.04
C LEU A 16 -3.43 -14.33 20.06
N PHE A 17 -3.60 -13.74 21.25
CA PHE A 17 -2.61 -13.77 22.31
C PHE A 17 -2.50 -15.13 22.99
N ALA A 18 -3.64 -15.78 23.22
CA ALA A 18 -3.69 -17.10 23.87
C ALA A 18 -3.23 -18.26 22.97
N GLU A 19 -3.25 -18.07 21.64
CA GLU A 19 -2.88 -19.12 20.70
C GLU A 19 -1.36 -19.33 20.63
N GLU A 20 -0.92 -20.55 20.82
CA GLU A 20 0.50 -20.94 20.73
C GLU A 20 0.87 -21.46 19.33
N GLY A 21 -0.11 -21.95 18.58
CA GLY A 21 0.08 -22.48 17.22
C GLY A 21 0.12 -21.38 16.15
N MET A 22 0.39 -21.78 14.92
CA MET A 22 0.36 -20.86 13.77
C MET A 22 -1.03 -20.30 13.57
N THR A 23 -1.20 -18.99 13.78
CA THR A 23 -2.44 -18.29 13.52
C THR A 23 -2.34 -17.46 12.25
N LYS A 24 -3.39 -17.47 11.44
CA LYS A 24 -3.54 -16.58 10.29
C LYS A 24 -4.85 -15.82 10.36
N ILE A 25 -4.78 -14.50 10.14
CA ILE A 25 -5.93 -13.61 10.12
C ILE A 25 -6.56 -13.63 8.73
N LEU A 26 -7.87 -13.87 8.69
CA LEU A 26 -8.65 -13.90 7.46
C LEU A 26 -9.48 -12.61 7.30
N ALA A 27 -9.04 -11.75 6.39
CA ALA A 27 -9.84 -10.64 5.86
C ALA A 27 -10.40 -11.03 4.47
N GLY A 28 -9.71 -10.65 3.38
CA GLY A 28 -10.08 -11.03 2.01
C GLY A 28 -9.82 -12.49 1.66
N GLY A 29 -8.71 -13.04 2.13
CA GLY A 29 -8.32 -14.43 1.95
C GLY A 29 -7.63 -14.74 0.62
N THR A 30 -7.37 -13.77 -0.22
CA THR A 30 -6.86 -13.97 -1.59
C THR A 30 -5.46 -14.57 -1.65
N ASP A 31 -4.62 -14.32 -0.65
CA ASP A 31 -3.30 -14.93 -0.51
C ASP A 31 -3.36 -16.17 0.39
N ILE A 32 -3.94 -16.05 1.58
CA ILE A 32 -3.88 -17.08 2.61
C ILE A 32 -4.55 -18.39 2.17
N LEU A 33 -5.67 -18.32 1.45
CA LEU A 33 -6.37 -19.54 0.97
C LEU A 33 -5.56 -20.24 -0.14
N VAL A 34 -4.84 -19.48 -0.97
CA VAL A 34 -3.94 -20.04 -1.98
C VAL A 34 -2.73 -20.70 -1.33
N GLN A 35 -2.12 -20.05 -0.33
CA GLN A 35 -0.99 -20.58 0.44
C GLN A 35 -1.38 -21.88 1.18
N MET A 36 -2.58 -21.93 1.76
CA MET A 36 -3.10 -23.16 2.38
C MET A 36 -3.36 -24.27 1.37
N LYS A 37 -3.99 -23.93 0.24
CA LYS A 37 -4.29 -24.92 -0.82
C LYS A 37 -3.02 -25.51 -1.44
N SER A 38 -1.97 -24.72 -1.58
CA SER A 38 -0.67 -25.17 -2.08
C SER A 38 0.16 -25.94 -1.03
N GLY A 39 -0.30 -25.99 0.23
CA GLY A 39 0.45 -26.61 1.33
C GLY A 39 1.63 -25.78 1.85
N MET A 40 1.78 -24.53 1.38
CA MET A 40 2.83 -23.61 1.82
C MET A 40 2.71 -23.26 3.30
N ILE A 41 1.46 -23.14 3.80
CA ILE A 41 1.16 -22.93 5.22
C ILE A 41 0.11 -23.93 5.70
N LYS A 42 0.19 -24.29 6.98
CA LYS A 42 -0.78 -25.18 7.67
C LYS A 42 -1.14 -24.53 9.02
N PRO A 43 -2.01 -23.51 9.04
CA PRO A 43 -2.33 -22.82 10.28
C PRO A 43 -3.12 -23.73 11.23
N ASP A 44 -2.87 -23.57 12.52
CA ASP A 44 -3.63 -24.22 13.60
C ASP A 44 -4.95 -23.50 13.81
N LEU A 45 -4.96 -22.16 13.62
CA LEU A 45 -6.12 -21.30 13.75
C LEU A 45 -6.24 -20.32 12.57
N ILE A 46 -7.46 -20.22 12.03
CA ILE A 46 -7.89 -19.12 11.16
C ILE A 46 -8.79 -18.20 11.97
N LEU A 47 -8.40 -16.92 12.09
CA LEU A 47 -9.18 -15.88 12.75
C LEU A 47 -9.86 -14.98 11.71
N ASP A 48 -11.17 -15.11 11.55
CA ASP A 48 -11.97 -14.31 10.61
C ASP A 48 -12.45 -13.01 11.25
N ILE A 49 -11.78 -11.90 10.91
CA ILE A 49 -12.07 -10.59 11.49
C ILE A 49 -13.35 -9.92 10.95
N LYS A 50 -13.96 -10.43 9.91
CA LYS A 50 -15.13 -9.83 9.24
C LYS A 50 -16.40 -9.77 10.11
N GLY A 51 -16.39 -10.39 11.29
CA GLY A 51 -17.44 -10.30 12.29
C GLY A 51 -17.34 -9.10 13.23
N ILE A 52 -16.22 -8.40 13.24
CA ILE A 52 -15.95 -7.26 14.12
C ILE A 52 -16.68 -6.02 13.58
N PRO A 53 -17.47 -5.30 14.40
CA PRO A 53 -18.11 -4.05 14.00
C PRO A 53 -17.10 -3.01 13.52
N GLY A 54 -17.44 -2.27 12.48
CA GLY A 54 -16.58 -1.21 11.91
C GLY A 54 -15.42 -1.69 11.02
N ILE A 55 -15.10 -2.99 11.03
CA ILE A 55 -13.94 -3.54 10.29
C ILE A 55 -14.10 -3.44 8.76
N LYS A 56 -15.31 -3.18 8.26
CA LYS A 56 -15.64 -3.00 6.84
C LYS A 56 -16.07 -1.58 6.49
N ASP A 57 -15.95 -0.66 7.43
CA ASP A 57 -16.45 0.68 7.23
C ASP A 57 -15.40 1.56 6.53
N ILE A 58 -15.88 2.48 5.72
CA ILE A 58 -15.12 3.60 5.16
C ILE A 58 -15.69 4.85 5.80
N THR A 59 -14.90 5.56 6.57
CA THR A 59 -15.36 6.71 7.35
C THR A 59 -14.50 7.93 7.06
N GLU A 60 -15.13 9.05 6.75
CA GLU A 60 -14.44 10.33 6.67
C GLU A 60 -14.18 10.87 8.08
N VAL A 61 -12.92 11.12 8.40
CA VAL A 61 -12.47 11.56 9.74
C VAL A 61 -11.40 12.64 9.60
N ASN A 62 -11.61 13.79 10.23
CA ASN A 62 -10.65 14.90 10.27
C ASN A 62 -10.11 15.30 8.88
N GLY A 63 -10.97 15.32 7.85
CA GLY A 63 -10.61 15.66 6.48
C GLY A 63 -9.80 14.59 5.74
N GLY A 64 -9.62 13.41 6.31
CA GLY A 64 -9.06 12.21 5.71
C GLY A 64 -10.04 11.05 5.76
N TYR A 65 -9.57 9.83 5.49
CA TYR A 65 -10.41 8.64 5.50
C TYR A 65 -9.81 7.54 6.36
N GLU A 66 -10.64 6.92 7.20
CA GLU A 66 -10.32 5.68 7.91
C GLU A 66 -10.96 4.50 7.17
N ILE A 67 -10.14 3.53 6.78
CA ILE A 67 -10.51 2.37 5.97
C ILE A 67 -10.35 1.12 6.83
N GLY A 68 -11.46 0.45 7.11
CA GLY A 68 -11.47 -0.78 7.90
C GLY A 68 -10.68 -1.92 7.24
N ALA A 69 -10.07 -2.78 8.05
CA ALA A 69 -9.15 -3.82 7.58
C ALA A 69 -9.78 -4.86 6.64
N ALA A 70 -11.10 -4.99 6.64
CA ALA A 70 -11.82 -5.91 5.78
C ALA A 70 -12.61 -5.24 4.65
N VAL A 71 -12.37 -3.94 4.39
CA VAL A 71 -12.85 -3.25 3.18
C VAL A 71 -12.17 -3.87 1.96
N SER A 72 -12.96 -4.32 0.98
CA SER A 72 -12.42 -4.88 -0.26
C SER A 72 -11.96 -3.81 -1.25
N GLY A 73 -11.07 -4.17 -2.18
CA GLY A 73 -10.64 -3.28 -3.26
C GLY A 73 -11.81 -2.74 -4.08
N SER A 74 -12.81 -3.57 -4.35
CA SER A 74 -14.03 -3.14 -5.06
C SER A 74 -14.84 -2.14 -4.25
N GLU A 75 -15.02 -2.33 -2.92
CA GLU A 75 -15.71 -1.35 -2.06
C GLU A 75 -14.96 -0.03 -2.03
N PHE A 76 -13.63 -0.06 -1.92
CA PHE A 76 -12.78 1.12 -1.97
C PHE A 76 -12.95 1.89 -3.29
N ASN A 77 -12.85 1.20 -4.43
CA ASN A 77 -12.87 1.83 -5.76
C ASN A 77 -14.26 2.25 -6.22
N ASN A 78 -15.31 1.68 -5.64
CA ASN A 78 -16.69 2.14 -5.84
C ASN A 78 -17.07 3.33 -4.95
N HIS A 79 -16.26 3.68 -3.96
CA HIS A 79 -16.49 4.87 -3.12
C HIS A 79 -15.99 6.12 -3.85
N SER A 80 -16.91 6.91 -4.41
CA SER A 80 -16.58 8.05 -5.26
C SER A 80 -15.65 9.06 -4.61
N GLY A 81 -15.88 9.40 -3.34
CA GLY A 81 -15.05 10.32 -2.57
C GLY A 81 -13.60 9.82 -2.43
N LEU A 82 -13.39 8.53 -2.10
CA LEU A 82 -12.05 7.94 -1.96
C LEU A 82 -11.27 7.90 -3.27
N LYS A 83 -11.92 7.51 -4.36
CA LYS A 83 -11.27 7.43 -5.67
C LYS A 83 -10.75 8.78 -6.13
N LEU A 84 -11.50 9.85 -5.87
CA LEU A 84 -11.08 11.23 -6.16
C LEU A 84 -10.03 11.73 -5.16
N PHE A 85 -10.18 11.35 -3.90
CA PHE A 85 -9.29 11.76 -2.83
C PHE A 85 -7.90 11.12 -2.96
N ALA A 86 -7.82 9.80 -3.22
CA ALA A 86 -6.59 9.01 -3.26
C ALA A 86 -6.49 8.15 -4.54
N PRO A 87 -6.42 8.77 -5.73
CA PRO A 87 -6.43 8.06 -7.01
C PRO A 87 -5.27 7.06 -7.14
N GLY A 88 -4.10 7.37 -6.61
CA GLY A 88 -2.96 6.44 -6.65
C GLY A 88 -3.18 5.15 -5.83
N ILE A 89 -3.89 5.24 -4.69
CA ILE A 89 -4.28 4.04 -3.93
C ILE A 89 -5.34 3.24 -4.71
N ALA A 90 -6.32 3.92 -5.32
CA ALA A 90 -7.34 3.29 -6.14
C ALA A 90 -6.73 2.56 -7.35
N GLU A 91 -5.78 3.19 -8.05
CA GLU A 91 -5.02 2.58 -9.15
C GLU A 91 -4.26 1.33 -8.70
N ALA A 92 -3.63 1.37 -7.53
CA ALA A 92 -2.93 0.22 -6.98
C ALA A 92 -3.88 -0.95 -6.71
N PHE A 93 -5.09 -0.69 -6.20
CA PHE A 93 -6.12 -1.70 -6.01
C PHE A 93 -6.63 -2.30 -7.33
N ASP A 94 -6.88 -1.46 -8.36
CA ASP A 94 -7.36 -1.90 -9.67
C ASP A 94 -6.38 -2.83 -10.38
N LEU A 95 -5.13 -2.85 -9.94
CA LEU A 95 -4.09 -3.71 -10.50
C LEU A 95 -3.89 -5.02 -9.71
N ILE A 96 -4.51 -5.21 -8.55
CA ILE A 96 -4.40 -6.48 -7.80
C ILE A 96 -5.21 -7.58 -8.49
N GLY A 97 -4.49 -8.60 -8.97
CA GLY A 97 -5.08 -9.81 -9.50
C GLY A 97 -6.05 -9.56 -10.65
N SER A 98 -7.34 -9.78 -10.42
CA SER A 98 -8.46 -9.60 -11.35
C SER A 98 -9.65 -8.99 -10.61
N ALA A 99 -10.72 -8.63 -11.33
CA ALA A 99 -11.95 -8.10 -10.73
C ALA A 99 -12.52 -9.01 -9.62
N GLN A 100 -12.42 -10.35 -9.78
CA GLN A 100 -12.85 -11.31 -8.76
C GLN A 100 -11.97 -11.23 -7.49
N ILE A 101 -10.66 -11.04 -7.66
CA ILE A 101 -9.72 -10.86 -6.55
C ILE A 101 -9.99 -9.52 -5.87
N GLN A 102 -10.22 -8.45 -6.62
CA GLN A 102 -10.52 -7.11 -6.10
C GLN A 102 -11.81 -7.07 -5.27
N GLY A 103 -12.78 -7.91 -5.58
CA GLY A 103 -13.98 -8.10 -4.75
C GLY A 103 -13.71 -8.71 -3.37
N ARG A 104 -12.49 -9.16 -3.08
CA ARG A 104 -12.10 -9.82 -1.83
C ARG A 104 -10.84 -9.28 -1.20
N CYS A 105 -9.80 -8.94 -1.98
CA CYS A 105 -8.54 -8.44 -1.45
C CYS A 105 -8.77 -7.15 -0.64
N THR A 106 -7.95 -6.96 0.40
CA THR A 106 -8.06 -5.79 1.28
C THR A 106 -6.71 -5.08 1.38
N ILE A 107 -6.74 -3.77 1.67
CA ILE A 107 -5.53 -2.96 1.82
C ILE A 107 -4.64 -3.49 2.95
N VAL A 108 -5.25 -3.86 4.08
CA VAL A 108 -4.55 -4.41 5.23
C VAL A 108 -4.03 -5.82 4.93
N GLY A 109 -4.81 -6.65 4.21
CA GLY A 109 -4.35 -7.97 3.78
C GLY A 109 -3.14 -7.90 2.86
N ASN A 110 -3.14 -6.98 1.90
CA ASN A 110 -2.02 -6.73 1.00
C ASN A 110 -0.77 -6.23 1.76
N LEU A 111 -0.96 -5.31 2.72
CA LEU A 111 0.11 -4.83 3.59
C LEU A 111 0.69 -5.95 4.47
N CYS A 112 -0.18 -6.71 5.19
CA CYS A 112 0.26 -7.75 6.13
C CYS A 112 0.78 -9.03 5.46
N ASN A 113 0.47 -9.27 4.18
CA ASN A 113 1.12 -10.30 3.39
C ASN A 113 2.61 -10.00 3.19
N ALA A 114 3.01 -8.73 3.35
CA ALA A 114 4.37 -8.22 3.35
C ALA A 114 5.20 -8.67 2.14
N SER A 115 4.55 -8.85 0.99
CA SER A 115 5.27 -9.13 -0.26
C SER A 115 6.06 -7.89 -0.70
N PRO A 116 7.32 -8.03 -1.15
CA PRO A 116 8.05 -6.93 -1.78
C PRO A 116 7.30 -6.28 -2.96
N ALA A 117 6.43 -7.06 -3.62
CA ALA A 117 5.63 -6.65 -4.76
C ALA A 117 4.16 -6.34 -4.39
N ALA A 118 3.87 -6.04 -3.12
CA ALA A 118 2.54 -5.64 -2.67
C ALA A 118 2.13 -4.32 -3.31
N ASP A 119 1.11 -4.34 -4.18
CA ASP A 119 0.75 -3.21 -5.04
C ASP A 119 0.35 -1.96 -4.27
N THR A 120 -0.44 -2.08 -3.17
CA THR A 120 -0.93 -0.90 -2.46
C THR A 120 0.14 -0.23 -1.60
N VAL A 121 1.18 -0.93 -1.19
CA VAL A 121 2.16 -0.43 -0.21
C VAL A 121 2.89 0.83 -0.67
N PRO A 122 3.43 0.95 -1.90
CA PRO A 122 4.06 2.20 -2.35
C PRO A 122 3.11 3.40 -2.29
N ALA A 123 1.82 3.21 -2.63
CA ALA A 123 0.82 4.27 -2.59
C ALA A 123 0.46 4.68 -1.14
N LEU A 124 0.40 3.71 -0.22
CA LEU A 124 0.23 3.99 1.22
C LEU A 124 1.41 4.78 1.81
N LEU A 125 2.64 4.44 1.40
CA LEU A 125 3.85 5.14 1.84
C LEU A 125 3.88 6.58 1.37
N THR A 126 3.61 6.85 0.09
CA THR A 126 3.60 8.21 -0.45
C THR A 126 2.45 9.06 0.12
N SER A 127 1.34 8.44 0.47
CA SER A 127 0.20 9.10 1.13
C SER A 127 0.39 9.30 2.65
N ASN A 128 1.55 8.90 3.22
CA ASN A 128 1.81 8.96 4.67
C ASN A 128 0.71 8.29 5.51
N CYS A 129 0.17 7.19 5.03
CA CYS A 129 -0.87 6.46 5.72
C CYS A 129 -0.38 5.92 7.07
N VAL A 130 -1.33 5.76 7.99
CA VAL A 130 -1.09 5.28 9.35
C VAL A 130 -2.01 4.10 9.65
N ALA A 131 -1.46 3.01 10.15
CA ALA A 131 -2.24 1.86 10.60
C ALA A 131 -2.67 2.05 12.06
N LYS A 132 -3.91 1.70 12.37
CA LYS A 132 -4.42 1.48 13.72
C LYS A 132 -4.24 0.01 14.07
N ILE A 133 -3.46 -0.26 15.07
CA ILE A 133 -3.14 -1.61 15.57
C ILE A 133 -3.79 -1.78 16.94
N VAL A 134 -4.46 -2.90 17.14
CA VAL A 134 -5.04 -3.30 18.42
C VAL A 134 -4.34 -4.56 18.89
N GLY A 135 -4.03 -4.61 20.17
CA GLY A 135 -3.33 -5.73 20.81
C GLY A 135 -3.68 -5.83 22.31
N PRO A 136 -3.06 -6.79 23.01
CA PRO A 136 -3.31 -7.01 24.45
C PRO A 136 -3.03 -5.77 25.32
N SER A 137 -2.07 -4.95 24.91
CA SER A 137 -1.68 -3.71 25.61
C SER A 137 -2.51 -2.48 25.21
N GLY A 138 -3.55 -2.65 24.38
CA GLY A 138 -4.42 -1.58 23.90
C GLY A 138 -4.23 -1.25 22.43
N THR A 139 -4.49 0.02 22.08
CA THR A 139 -4.45 0.51 20.70
C THR A 139 -3.24 1.41 20.48
N ARG A 140 -2.54 1.21 19.38
CA ARG A 140 -1.43 2.09 18.93
C ARG A 140 -1.57 2.47 17.45
N LYS A 141 -0.98 3.60 17.07
CA LYS A 141 -0.85 4.02 15.68
C LYS A 141 0.57 3.75 15.19
N CYS A 142 0.70 3.27 13.96
CA CYS A 142 1.99 2.95 13.36
C CYS A 142 2.05 3.45 11.92
N ALA A 143 3.09 4.18 11.56
CA ALA A 143 3.32 4.59 10.18
C ALA A 143 3.63 3.35 9.31
N ILE A 144 3.15 3.32 8.07
CA ILE A 144 3.24 2.14 7.20
C ILE A 144 4.69 1.67 6.99
N ASN A 145 5.63 2.60 6.88
CA ASN A 145 7.07 2.28 6.71
C ASN A 145 7.70 1.54 7.92
N LYS A 146 7.02 1.48 9.06
CA LYS A 146 7.47 0.77 10.26
C LYS A 146 6.82 -0.60 10.43
N ILE A 147 5.87 -0.95 9.56
CA ILE A 147 5.15 -2.22 9.64
C ILE A 147 5.91 -3.34 8.94
N LEU A 148 6.45 -3.05 7.75
CA LEU A 148 7.20 -4.05 6.98
C LEU A 148 8.64 -4.11 7.45
N VAL A 149 9.06 -5.27 7.92
CA VAL A 149 10.44 -5.50 8.42
C VAL A 149 11.24 -6.43 7.50
N GLY A 150 10.57 -7.17 6.64
CA GLY A 150 11.16 -8.08 5.66
C GLY A 150 10.11 -8.72 4.76
N PRO A 151 10.53 -9.52 3.78
CA PRO A 151 9.60 -10.26 2.92
C PRO A 151 8.77 -11.27 3.73
N GLY A 152 7.46 -11.09 3.76
CA GLY A 152 6.54 -11.92 4.55
C GLY A 152 6.54 -11.60 6.06
N GLU A 153 7.22 -10.53 6.48
CA GLU A 153 7.41 -10.20 7.89
C GLU A 153 6.91 -8.80 8.23
N THR A 154 6.20 -8.69 9.35
CA THR A 154 5.69 -7.44 9.89
C THR A 154 6.16 -7.20 11.32
N SER A 155 6.13 -5.96 11.78
CA SER A 155 6.44 -5.55 13.17
C SER A 155 5.28 -5.75 14.15
N LEU A 156 4.24 -6.49 13.76
CA LEU A 156 3.13 -6.81 14.64
C LEU A 156 3.58 -7.83 15.69
N GLU A 157 3.25 -7.54 16.95
CA GLU A 157 3.56 -8.41 18.08
C GLU A 157 2.48 -9.49 18.29
N LYS A 158 2.75 -10.48 19.13
CA LYS A 158 1.78 -11.53 19.46
C LYS A 158 0.50 -10.93 20.02
N GLY A 159 -0.63 -11.26 19.44
CA GLY A 159 -1.94 -10.74 19.82
C GLY A 159 -2.32 -9.43 19.12
N GLU A 160 -1.43 -8.83 18.35
CA GLU A 160 -1.72 -7.60 17.60
C GLU A 160 -2.32 -7.89 16.22
N PHE A 161 -3.23 -7.03 15.78
CA PHE A 161 -3.67 -6.96 14.39
C PHE A 161 -4.07 -5.52 13.99
N ILE A 162 -4.00 -5.24 12.69
CA ILE A 162 -4.43 -3.96 12.15
C ILE A 162 -5.95 -3.97 11.97
N THR A 163 -6.63 -2.96 12.50
CA THR A 163 -8.09 -2.79 12.38
C THR A 163 -8.48 -1.79 11.31
N SER A 164 -7.63 -0.82 11.00
CA SER A 164 -7.87 0.18 9.95
C SER A 164 -6.58 0.81 9.43
N ILE A 165 -6.67 1.43 8.25
CA ILE A 165 -5.67 2.35 7.70
C ILE A 165 -6.29 3.73 7.63
N PHE A 166 -5.62 4.73 8.19
CA PHE A 166 -5.97 6.13 8.04
C PHE A 166 -5.18 6.77 6.89
N ILE A 167 -5.89 7.33 5.92
CA ILE A 167 -5.34 8.15 4.85
C ILE A 167 -5.49 9.60 5.31
N PRO A 168 -4.39 10.33 5.57
CA PRO A 168 -4.46 11.68 6.12
C PRO A 168 -5.05 12.69 5.13
N PRO A 169 -5.51 13.84 5.64
CA PRO A 169 -5.99 14.93 4.80
C PRO A 169 -4.93 15.37 3.80
N ARG A 170 -5.37 15.93 2.69
CA ARG A 170 -4.53 16.43 1.61
C ARG A 170 -4.68 17.94 1.50
N ASP A 171 -3.58 18.64 1.51
CA ASP A 171 -3.57 20.10 1.39
C ASP A 171 -3.71 20.53 -0.06
N GLY A 172 -4.53 21.55 -0.31
CA GLY A 172 -4.57 22.32 -1.54
C GLY A 172 -4.53 21.48 -2.82
N PHE A 173 -3.64 21.87 -3.71
CA PHE A 173 -3.43 21.21 -5.01
C PHE A 173 -2.55 19.96 -4.89
N SER A 174 -3.00 18.99 -4.11
CA SER A 174 -2.29 17.72 -3.92
C SER A 174 -2.89 16.61 -4.75
N ALA A 175 -2.04 15.81 -5.38
CA ALA A 175 -2.45 14.58 -6.07
C ALA A 175 -1.37 13.51 -6.00
N ASP A 176 -1.78 12.28 -6.24
CA ASP A 176 -0.91 11.11 -6.35
C ASP A 176 -1.17 10.33 -7.65
N ALA A 177 -0.23 9.46 -7.96
CA ALA A 177 -0.34 8.49 -9.04
C ALA A 177 0.42 7.23 -8.68
N TYR A 178 -0.07 6.09 -9.15
CA TYR A 178 0.59 4.80 -9.06
C TYR A 178 0.71 4.16 -10.43
N LEU A 179 1.89 3.66 -10.74
CA LEU A 179 2.17 2.90 -11.96
C LEU A 179 2.93 1.63 -11.62
N ARG A 180 2.63 0.54 -12.32
CA ARG A 180 3.43 -0.68 -12.24
C ARG A 180 3.77 -1.21 -13.63
N PHE A 181 4.81 -2.03 -13.68
CA PHE A 181 5.16 -2.83 -14.84
C PHE A 181 4.96 -4.31 -14.53
N THR A 182 4.26 -5.00 -15.42
CA THR A 182 4.06 -6.45 -15.41
C THR A 182 4.21 -6.98 -16.84
N PRO A 183 4.68 -8.23 -17.04
CA PRO A 183 4.74 -8.85 -18.37
C PRO A 183 3.36 -9.14 -18.96
N ARG A 184 2.34 -9.38 -18.12
CA ARG A 184 0.95 -9.63 -18.49
C ARG A 184 0.04 -8.52 -18.00
N SER A 185 -1.11 -8.33 -18.65
CA SER A 185 -2.08 -7.30 -18.28
C SER A 185 -2.80 -7.59 -16.96
N GLU A 186 -3.07 -8.86 -16.65
CA GLU A 186 -3.81 -9.30 -15.47
C GLU A 186 -3.15 -10.49 -14.79
N MET A 187 -3.50 -10.71 -13.51
CA MET A 187 -3.06 -11.86 -12.70
C MET A 187 -1.55 -12.04 -12.71
N ASP A 188 -0.81 -10.95 -12.61
CA ASP A 188 0.65 -10.99 -12.57
C ASP A 188 1.20 -10.18 -11.38
N ILE A 189 2.41 -10.54 -10.99
CA ILE A 189 3.15 -9.90 -9.91
C ILE A 189 3.94 -8.73 -10.48
N ALA A 190 3.92 -7.58 -9.80
CA ALA A 190 4.70 -6.43 -10.20
C ALA A 190 6.19 -6.76 -10.34
N VAL A 191 6.75 -6.46 -11.50
CA VAL A 191 8.21 -6.46 -11.72
C VAL A 191 8.81 -5.21 -11.08
N VAL A 192 8.12 -4.09 -11.23
CA VAL A 192 8.42 -2.79 -10.60
C VAL A 192 7.13 -2.04 -10.39
N ALA A 193 7.02 -1.32 -9.29
CA ALA A 193 5.96 -0.37 -9.03
C ALA A 193 6.54 0.98 -8.56
N ALA A 194 5.87 2.07 -8.88
CA ALA A 194 6.22 3.41 -8.44
C ALA A 194 4.97 4.19 -8.06
N SER A 195 5.01 4.84 -6.91
CA SER A 195 4.01 5.80 -6.47
C SER A 195 4.64 7.16 -6.25
N VAL A 196 3.93 8.21 -6.64
CA VAL A 196 4.34 9.61 -6.45
C VAL A 196 3.18 10.39 -5.87
N PHE A 197 3.45 11.21 -4.87
CA PHE A 197 2.55 12.21 -4.31
C PHE A 197 3.19 13.59 -4.44
N LEU A 198 2.43 14.57 -4.90
CA LEU A 198 2.86 15.95 -5.05
C LEU A 198 1.83 16.92 -4.46
N THR A 199 2.33 18.07 -3.96
CA THR A 199 1.53 19.26 -3.67
C THR A 199 2.11 20.42 -4.46
N LEU A 200 1.25 21.22 -5.09
CA LEU A 200 1.65 22.41 -5.85
C LEU A 200 1.14 23.67 -5.15
N ASP A 201 1.77 24.79 -5.40
CA ASP A 201 1.21 26.11 -5.11
C ASP A 201 0.36 26.63 -6.28
N ASN A 202 -0.23 27.83 -6.11
CA ASN A 202 -1.06 28.48 -7.14
C ASN A 202 -0.31 28.82 -8.44
N SER A 203 1.02 28.78 -8.42
CA SER A 203 1.89 29.04 -9.60
C SER A 203 2.32 27.73 -10.31
N GLY A 204 1.86 26.58 -9.80
CA GLY A 204 2.25 25.27 -10.29
C GLY A 204 3.64 24.81 -9.82
N ILE A 205 4.21 25.48 -8.80
CA ILE A 205 5.51 25.09 -8.24
C ILE A 205 5.27 23.99 -7.20
N CYS A 206 6.04 22.93 -7.26
CA CYS A 206 5.98 21.83 -6.30
C CYS A 206 6.43 22.31 -4.91
N THR A 207 5.58 22.13 -3.91
CA THR A 207 5.85 22.50 -2.51
C THR A 207 6.09 21.29 -1.61
N ASN A 208 5.61 20.11 -2.02
CA ASN A 208 5.83 18.85 -1.30
C ASN A 208 5.87 17.69 -2.30
N ALA A 209 6.75 16.74 -2.07
CA ALA A 209 6.90 15.56 -2.92
C ALA A 209 7.33 14.33 -2.12
N ARG A 210 6.74 13.21 -2.43
CA ARG A 210 7.12 11.88 -1.92
C ARG A 210 7.09 10.88 -3.06
N VAL A 211 8.07 9.99 -3.09
CA VAL A 211 8.17 8.89 -4.06
C VAL A 211 8.48 7.60 -3.32
N SER A 212 7.79 6.55 -3.69
CA SER A 212 8.03 5.21 -3.18
C SER A 212 8.06 4.21 -4.33
N LEU A 213 8.90 3.19 -4.18
CA LEU A 213 9.05 2.10 -5.15
C LEU A 213 8.70 0.76 -4.51
N GLY A 214 8.10 -0.13 -5.29
CA GLY A 214 7.79 -1.52 -4.93
C GLY A 214 8.48 -2.51 -5.84
N ALA A 215 8.68 -3.73 -5.36
CA ALA A 215 9.31 -4.86 -6.06
C ALA A 215 10.79 -4.63 -6.46
N VAL A 216 11.46 -3.66 -5.87
CA VAL A 216 12.86 -3.28 -6.18
C VAL A 216 13.80 -3.34 -4.98
N ALA A 217 13.34 -3.86 -3.86
CA ALA A 217 14.09 -4.08 -2.62
C ALA A 217 13.36 -5.15 -1.78
N PRO A 218 13.91 -5.64 -0.65
CA PRO A 218 13.23 -6.59 0.23
C PRO A 218 11.85 -6.13 0.72
N THR A 219 11.64 -4.82 0.86
CA THR A 219 10.34 -4.18 1.13
C THR A 219 10.14 -2.99 0.19
N ALA A 220 8.92 -2.45 0.10
CA ALA A 220 8.71 -1.17 -0.57
C ALA A 220 9.51 -0.06 0.12
N ILE A 221 10.13 0.81 -0.66
CA ILE A 221 11.07 1.83 -0.18
C ILE A 221 10.58 3.24 -0.49
N ASN A 222 10.78 4.15 0.46
CA ASN A 222 10.68 5.59 0.22
C ASN A 222 12.00 6.11 -0.36
N ILE A 223 11.94 6.93 -1.39
CA ILE A 223 13.14 7.48 -2.04
C ILE A 223 13.59 8.75 -1.33
N ASN A 224 14.71 8.65 -0.65
CA ASN A 224 15.32 9.76 0.05
C ASN A 224 15.82 10.85 -0.92
N GLY A 225 15.76 12.11 -0.50
CA GLY A 225 16.28 13.24 -1.28
C GLY A 225 15.36 13.73 -2.40
N VAL A 226 14.29 13.02 -2.74
CA VAL A 226 13.34 13.42 -3.79
C VAL A 226 12.68 14.77 -3.49
N ALA A 227 12.30 15.01 -2.25
CA ALA A 227 11.72 16.31 -1.87
C ALA A 227 12.68 17.47 -2.17
N LYS A 228 13.97 17.32 -1.87
CA LYS A 228 15.00 18.34 -2.19
C LYS A 228 15.16 18.59 -3.69
N LEU A 229 14.90 17.59 -4.52
CA LEU A 229 14.98 17.70 -5.98
C LEU A 229 13.74 18.36 -6.57
N LEU A 230 12.55 17.95 -6.12
CA LEU A 230 11.28 18.31 -6.76
C LEU A 230 10.69 19.62 -6.22
N VAL A 231 10.85 19.91 -4.92
CA VAL A 231 10.34 21.14 -4.31
C VAL A 231 11.04 22.36 -4.91
N GLY A 232 10.24 23.37 -5.26
CA GLY A 232 10.70 24.59 -5.95
C GLY A 232 10.76 24.48 -7.46
N SER A 233 10.42 23.32 -8.06
CA SER A 233 10.40 23.12 -9.52
C SER A 233 8.97 22.99 -10.07
N LYS A 234 8.83 23.12 -11.40
CA LYS A 234 7.63 22.76 -12.17
C LYS A 234 7.80 21.40 -12.87
N LEU A 235 8.66 20.54 -12.32
CA LEU A 235 9.01 19.24 -12.86
C LEU A 235 9.53 19.31 -14.31
N GLU A 236 10.45 20.24 -14.57
CA GLU A 236 11.11 20.42 -15.85
C GLU A 236 11.85 19.13 -16.27
N LYS A 237 12.16 19.02 -17.54
CA LYS A 237 12.72 17.80 -18.15
C LYS A 237 14.01 17.30 -17.47
N ASP A 238 14.89 18.22 -17.07
CA ASP A 238 16.13 17.90 -16.37
C ASP A 238 15.88 17.42 -14.95
N VAL A 239 14.94 18.03 -14.21
CA VAL A 239 14.48 17.59 -12.87
C VAL A 239 13.90 16.18 -12.93
N LEU A 240 13.03 15.92 -13.92
CA LEU A 240 12.46 14.58 -14.14
C LEU A 240 13.53 13.54 -14.53
N SER A 241 14.58 13.95 -15.24
CA SER A 241 15.69 13.05 -15.59
C SER A 241 16.52 12.70 -14.36
N LYS A 242 16.79 13.67 -13.48
CA LYS A 242 17.45 13.44 -12.19
C LYS A 242 16.60 12.56 -11.26
N LEU A 243 15.27 12.77 -11.21
CA LEU A 243 14.35 11.92 -10.48
C LEU A 243 14.48 10.46 -10.92
N SER A 244 14.45 10.22 -12.25
CA SER A 244 14.60 8.88 -12.82
C SER A 244 15.92 8.23 -12.38
N GLN A 245 17.03 8.97 -12.39
CA GLN A 245 18.33 8.46 -11.96
C GLN A 245 18.37 8.12 -10.47
N ILE A 246 17.90 9.03 -9.60
CA ILE A 246 17.85 8.81 -8.15
C ILE A 246 17.02 7.55 -7.83
N CYS A 247 15.86 7.39 -8.48
CA CYS A 247 15.02 6.22 -8.27
C CYS A 247 15.70 4.92 -8.74
N SER A 248 16.38 4.96 -9.88
CA SER A 248 17.13 3.81 -10.39
C SER A 248 18.28 3.41 -9.45
N ASP A 249 19.02 4.40 -8.94
CA ASP A 249 20.19 4.18 -8.06
C ASP A 249 19.79 3.72 -6.63
N SER A 250 18.55 3.97 -6.24
CA SER A 250 18.02 3.57 -4.91
C SER A 250 17.55 2.11 -4.86
N CYS A 251 17.55 1.40 -5.97
CA CYS A 251 17.05 0.04 -6.07
C CYS A 251 18.09 -1.00 -5.66
N ASP A 252 17.64 -2.05 -4.95
CA ASP A 252 18.39 -3.28 -4.68
C ASP A 252 17.50 -4.50 -4.95
N PRO A 253 17.11 -4.74 -6.23
CA PRO A 253 16.22 -5.83 -6.58
C PRO A 253 16.96 -7.17 -6.71
N ILE A 254 16.18 -8.25 -6.82
CA ILE A 254 16.68 -9.58 -7.17
C ILE A 254 16.66 -9.80 -8.68
N ASP A 255 17.49 -10.71 -9.18
CA ASP A 255 17.33 -11.33 -10.50
C ASP A 255 16.38 -12.51 -10.39
N ASP A 256 15.36 -12.53 -11.23
CA ASP A 256 14.44 -13.66 -11.36
C ASP A 256 13.93 -13.81 -12.80
N LYS A 257 13.03 -14.79 -13.01
CA LYS A 257 12.41 -15.06 -14.33
C LYS A 257 11.60 -13.87 -14.90
N ARG A 258 11.29 -12.83 -14.10
CA ARG A 258 10.51 -11.65 -14.51
C ARG A 258 11.39 -10.50 -14.95
N GLY A 259 12.64 -10.45 -14.51
CA GLY A 259 13.57 -9.39 -14.89
C GLY A 259 14.88 -9.43 -14.12
N THR A 260 15.91 -8.90 -14.77
CA THR A 260 17.23 -8.71 -14.15
C THR A 260 17.24 -7.51 -13.22
N LYS A 261 18.20 -7.45 -12.29
CA LYS A 261 18.44 -6.28 -11.42
C LYS A 261 18.54 -5.00 -12.23
N MET A 262 19.35 -5.00 -13.29
CA MET A 262 19.55 -3.86 -14.15
C MET A 262 18.25 -3.38 -14.81
N PHE A 263 17.45 -4.31 -15.33
CA PHE A 263 16.15 -4.00 -15.94
C PHE A 263 15.19 -3.39 -14.92
N ARG A 264 15.06 -4.00 -13.72
CA ARG A 264 14.19 -3.50 -12.66
C ARG A 264 14.58 -2.09 -12.22
N SER A 265 15.87 -1.84 -11.96
CA SER A 265 16.36 -0.51 -11.59
C SER A 265 16.10 0.54 -12.67
N HIS A 266 16.35 0.21 -13.95
CA HIS A 266 16.04 1.11 -15.06
C HIS A 266 14.55 1.43 -15.15
N VAL A 267 13.69 0.40 -15.09
CA VAL A 267 12.22 0.58 -15.17
C VAL A 267 11.69 1.38 -13.99
N ALA A 268 12.26 1.23 -12.79
CA ALA A 268 11.88 2.01 -11.61
C ALA A 268 12.03 3.52 -11.85
N GLY A 269 13.16 3.94 -12.40
CA GLY A 269 13.36 5.34 -12.80
C GLY A 269 12.36 5.82 -13.83
N VAL A 270 12.06 4.99 -14.84
CA VAL A 270 11.08 5.33 -15.90
C VAL A 270 9.67 5.47 -15.31
N LEU A 271 9.23 4.54 -14.44
CA LEU A 271 7.90 4.59 -13.83
C LEU A 271 7.77 5.76 -12.86
N ALA A 272 8.77 6.03 -12.03
CA ALA A 272 8.76 7.16 -11.11
C ALA A 272 8.60 8.49 -11.87
N LYS A 273 9.36 8.67 -12.95
CA LYS A 273 9.21 9.83 -13.83
C LYS A 273 7.81 9.96 -14.43
N ARG A 274 7.23 8.87 -14.94
CA ARG A 274 5.89 8.87 -15.52
C ARG A 274 4.82 9.14 -14.46
N ALA A 275 4.91 8.51 -13.30
CA ALA A 275 3.99 8.74 -12.19
C ALA A 275 4.06 10.19 -11.68
N ALA A 276 5.27 10.80 -11.64
CA ALA A 276 5.43 12.20 -11.27
C ALA A 276 4.71 13.14 -12.25
N VAL A 277 4.79 12.89 -13.57
CA VAL A 277 4.06 13.67 -14.58
C VAL A 277 2.55 13.55 -14.40
N VAL A 278 2.05 12.33 -14.14
CA VAL A 278 0.61 12.11 -13.91
C VAL A 278 0.14 12.82 -12.62
N ALA A 279 0.88 12.68 -11.52
CA ALA A 279 0.56 13.34 -10.26
C ALA A 279 0.59 14.86 -10.38
N TYR A 280 1.58 15.42 -11.10
CA TYR A 280 1.70 16.85 -11.35
C TYR A 280 0.50 17.39 -12.14
N LYS A 281 0.11 16.72 -13.23
CA LYS A 281 -1.06 17.10 -14.03
C LYS A 281 -2.33 17.10 -13.17
N ARG A 282 -2.58 16.05 -12.41
CA ARG A 282 -3.74 15.93 -11.52
C ARG A 282 -3.78 17.01 -10.43
N ALA A 283 -2.62 17.35 -9.88
CA ALA A 283 -2.52 18.43 -8.88
C ALA A 283 -2.82 19.79 -9.51
N GLY A 284 -2.37 20.04 -10.74
CA GLY A 284 -2.67 21.26 -11.51
C GLY A 284 -4.15 21.38 -11.89
N GLU A 285 -4.81 20.30 -12.28
CA GLU A 285 -6.26 20.30 -12.60
C GLU A 285 -7.17 20.65 -11.42
N LYS A 286 -6.69 20.52 -10.19
CA LYS A 286 -7.43 20.96 -8.99
C LYS A 286 -7.29 22.45 -8.72
N SER A 287 -6.44 23.17 -9.45
CA SER A 287 -6.23 24.61 -9.32
C SER A 287 -7.17 25.44 -10.20
N GLU A 288 -7.85 24.80 -11.16
CA GLU A 288 -8.88 25.39 -12.03
C GLU A 288 -10.30 25.17 -11.46
#